data_85539701bf096f7434517a314fc9e337
#
_entry.id   85539701bf096f7434517a314fc9e337
#
_cell.length_a   1.000
_cell.length_b   1.000
_cell.length_c   1.000
_cell.angle_alpha   90.00
_cell.angle_beta   90.00
_cell.angle_gamma   90.00
#
_symmetry.space_group_name_H-M   'P 1'
#
loop_
_entity.id
_entity.type
_entity.pdbx_description
1 polymer ?
#
loop_
_entity_poly.entity_id
_entity_poly.type
_entity_poly.pdbx_seq_one_letter_code
_entity_poly.pdbx_strand_id
1 'polypeptide(L)'
;MTADIRRLIAPHSIALIGAGAWTDAVAAGNAAVGYSGAIWRVHPTRTSSAATPYFRSVADLPAAPDAAFIAVPNHEAPAVAGALAARGAGGFVCFTAGFSETGGEAGRLLTDDLVKQAGSLPFFGPNCYGFVNFFDRAAMLPDQVVGARVERGVALICQSGTIALTLMFNDRSLPIGYLFSVGNQTRLAVEDLIEILAEDPRVTAFGLYLEGIKDAAAFARAADKARILGKPIAVVKAGRTQAAVRTAHSHTGALAGADSVFDAFCRQAGIARCETLGTLCETLKLFHLGGALPGRQLLIMGASGGDMAMTSDVSRSLDLDFAPLPKDRAATLRKLLTDRVTVANPFDFHTYLWFDPPALREVFSTVLHSGYDAVGFMLDCPPEQKADTASFDAVIDVFIAAAQGAPSRAALIASLPETISARIDRKSVV
;
A
#
# COMPACT_ATOMS: atom_id res chain seq x y z
N MET A 1 2.46 -24.90 8.33
CA MET A 1 1.84 -24.18 9.46
C MET A 1 2.36 -22.76 9.42
N THR A 2 1.50 -21.79 9.17
CA THR A 2 1.84 -20.35 9.23
C THR A 2 2.21 -20.01 10.67
N ALA A 3 3.41 -19.47 10.87
CA ALA A 3 3.85 -19.04 12.20
C ALA A 3 2.91 -17.96 12.74
N ASP A 4 2.57 -17.99 14.02
CA ASP A 4 1.83 -16.89 14.63
C ASP A 4 2.76 -15.67 14.74
N ILE A 5 2.54 -14.68 13.89
CA ILE A 5 3.34 -13.45 13.85
C ILE A 5 2.73 -12.30 14.64
N ARG A 6 1.60 -12.51 15.33
CA ARG A 6 0.87 -11.42 16.01
C ARG A 6 1.74 -10.70 17.05
N ARG A 7 2.50 -11.47 17.85
CA ARG A 7 3.44 -10.88 18.82
C ARG A 7 4.50 -10.02 18.14
N LEU A 8 4.98 -10.43 16.96
CA LEU A 8 5.99 -9.67 16.20
C LEU A 8 5.43 -8.36 15.66
N ILE A 9 4.24 -8.39 15.02
CA ILE A 9 3.72 -7.23 14.28
C ILE A 9 2.82 -6.29 15.10
N ALA A 10 2.31 -6.76 16.24
CA ALA A 10 1.55 -5.97 17.23
C ALA A 10 2.12 -6.17 18.64
N PRO A 11 3.38 -5.82 18.88
CA PRO A 11 4.09 -6.11 20.12
C PRO A 11 3.61 -5.22 21.28
N HIS A 12 3.60 -5.79 22.49
CA HIS A 12 3.50 -5.04 23.75
C HIS A 12 4.88 -4.69 24.32
N SER A 13 5.93 -5.35 23.83
CA SER A 13 7.32 -5.08 24.23
C SER A 13 8.27 -5.24 23.04
N ILE A 14 9.21 -4.29 22.92
CA ILE A 14 10.20 -4.24 21.84
C ILE A 14 11.59 -4.24 22.45
N ALA A 15 12.48 -5.13 21.97
CA ALA A 15 13.90 -5.11 22.28
C ALA A 15 14.69 -4.50 21.10
N LEU A 16 15.45 -3.43 21.35
CA LEU A 16 16.37 -2.82 20.39
C LEU A 16 17.78 -3.32 20.67
N ILE A 17 18.31 -4.17 19.78
CA ILE A 17 19.59 -4.85 20.00
C ILE A 17 20.66 -4.23 19.09
N GLY A 18 21.65 -3.64 19.71
CA GLY A 18 22.63 -2.75 19.12
C GLY A 18 22.54 -1.34 19.67
N ALA A 19 23.25 -0.39 19.06
CA ALA A 19 23.23 1.00 19.49
C ALA A 19 23.52 1.94 18.32
N GLY A 20 23.14 3.22 18.49
CA GLY A 20 23.37 4.29 17.53
C GLY A 20 22.13 4.65 16.69
N ALA A 21 22.37 5.37 15.60
CA ALA A 21 21.31 6.04 14.82
C ALA A 21 20.15 5.13 14.43
N TRP A 22 20.42 3.87 14.05
CA TRP A 22 19.38 2.95 13.61
C TRP A 22 18.41 2.55 14.73
N THR A 23 18.93 2.19 15.90
CA THR A 23 18.08 1.85 17.06
C THR A 23 17.39 3.09 17.63
N ASP A 24 18.03 4.25 17.54
CA ASP A 24 17.42 5.53 17.96
C ASP A 24 16.29 5.94 17.02
N ALA A 25 16.43 5.72 15.70
CA ALA A 25 15.37 5.96 14.73
C ALA A 25 14.15 5.05 14.97
N VAL A 26 14.37 3.74 15.28
CA VAL A 26 13.26 2.83 15.64
C VAL A 26 12.54 3.33 16.90
N ALA A 27 13.27 3.78 17.93
CA ALA A 27 12.66 4.33 19.12
C ALA A 27 11.86 5.61 18.85
N ALA A 28 12.40 6.51 18.01
CA ALA A 28 11.72 7.74 17.58
C ALA A 28 10.47 7.42 16.75
N GLY A 29 10.54 6.45 15.83
CA GLY A 29 9.40 5.99 15.04
C GLY A 29 8.27 5.47 15.92
N ASN A 30 8.56 4.71 16.97
CA ASN A 30 7.57 4.26 17.94
C ASN A 30 6.92 5.43 18.70
N ALA A 31 7.72 6.43 19.10
CA ALA A 31 7.17 7.63 19.71
C ALA A 31 6.25 8.40 18.74
N ALA A 32 6.63 8.50 17.47
CA ALA A 32 5.85 9.18 16.44
C ALA A 32 4.48 8.53 16.19
N VAL A 33 4.40 7.19 16.17
CA VAL A 33 3.11 6.48 16.03
C VAL A 33 2.31 6.37 17.34
N GLY A 34 2.88 6.83 18.46
CA GLY A 34 2.23 6.77 19.77
C GLY A 34 2.22 5.37 20.39
N TYR A 35 3.29 4.61 20.19
CA TYR A 35 3.47 3.31 20.83
C TYR A 35 3.52 3.46 22.36
N SER A 36 2.77 2.64 23.07
CA SER A 36 2.66 2.71 24.55
C SER A 36 3.28 1.51 25.29
N GLY A 37 3.82 0.54 24.52
CA GLY A 37 4.46 -0.63 25.10
C GLY A 37 5.89 -0.36 25.61
N ALA A 38 6.49 -1.37 26.22
CA ALA A 38 7.86 -1.27 26.73
C ALA A 38 8.90 -1.32 25.58
N ILE A 39 9.91 -0.45 25.65
CA ILE A 39 11.07 -0.50 24.75
C ILE A 39 12.33 -0.73 25.59
N TRP A 40 13.01 -1.85 25.35
CA TRP A 40 14.22 -2.25 26.03
C TRP A 40 15.42 -2.16 25.10
N ARG A 41 16.46 -1.47 25.51
CA ARG A 41 17.70 -1.35 24.74
C ARG A 41 18.72 -2.37 25.25
N VAL A 42 19.37 -3.09 24.34
CA VAL A 42 20.36 -4.13 24.65
C VAL A 42 21.69 -3.79 23.98
N HIS A 43 22.74 -3.65 24.79
CA HIS A 43 24.11 -3.46 24.30
C HIS A 43 25.14 -3.88 25.36
N PRO A 44 26.18 -4.70 25.01
CA PRO A 44 27.08 -5.28 25.98
C PRO A 44 27.93 -4.27 26.75
N THR A 45 28.27 -3.13 26.13
CA THR A 45 29.24 -2.17 26.69
C THR A 45 28.72 -0.75 26.90
N ARG A 46 27.53 -0.39 26.38
CA ARG A 46 26.97 0.95 26.55
C ARG A 46 26.62 1.21 28.01
N THR A 47 26.97 2.41 28.48
CA THR A 47 26.64 2.86 29.84
C THR A 47 25.16 3.21 29.91
N SER A 48 24.46 2.64 30.87
CA SER A 48 23.09 3.01 31.21
C SER A 48 23.02 4.39 31.84
N SER A 49 22.00 5.17 31.48
CA SER A 49 21.60 6.37 32.18
C SER A 49 20.15 6.22 32.66
N ALA A 50 19.73 7.08 33.58
CA ALA A 50 18.33 7.06 34.04
C ALA A 50 17.34 7.33 32.87
N ALA A 51 17.73 8.12 31.87
CA ALA A 51 16.92 8.43 30.68
C ALA A 51 16.99 7.35 29.61
N THR A 52 18.08 6.55 29.58
CA THR A 52 18.28 5.52 28.54
C THR A 52 18.97 4.30 29.18
N PRO A 53 18.19 3.43 29.82
CA PRO A 53 18.73 2.21 30.41
C PRO A 53 19.10 1.19 29.36
N TYR A 54 20.28 0.56 29.47
CA TYR A 54 20.74 -0.54 28.63
C TYR A 54 20.86 -1.83 29.43
N PHE A 55 20.30 -2.90 28.92
CA PHE A 55 20.56 -4.27 29.37
C PHE A 55 21.83 -4.80 28.71
N ARG A 56 22.59 -5.63 29.37
CA ARG A 56 23.86 -6.16 28.84
C ARG A 56 23.66 -7.23 27.78
N SER A 57 22.59 -8.03 27.92
CA SER A 57 22.25 -9.11 27.01
C SER A 57 20.73 -9.31 26.94
N VAL A 58 20.29 -10.13 25.99
CA VAL A 58 18.88 -10.55 25.87
C VAL A 58 18.41 -11.32 27.13
N ALA A 59 19.32 -12.03 27.77
CA ALA A 59 19.00 -12.79 28.98
C ALA A 59 18.64 -11.88 30.18
N ASP A 60 19.16 -10.66 30.23
CA ASP A 60 18.94 -9.70 31.29
C ASP A 60 17.61 -8.92 31.16
N LEU A 61 16.89 -9.09 30.05
CA LEU A 61 15.60 -8.41 29.82
C LEU A 61 14.58 -8.82 30.90
N PRO A 62 13.68 -7.90 31.29
CA PRO A 62 12.67 -8.19 32.34
C PRO A 62 11.72 -9.34 31.98
N ALA A 63 11.46 -9.48 30.67
CA ALA A 63 10.60 -10.54 30.12
C ALA A 63 11.07 -10.92 28.70
N ALA A 64 10.47 -11.97 28.11
CA ALA A 64 10.62 -12.29 26.70
C ALA A 64 10.03 -11.16 25.82
N PRO A 65 10.79 -10.53 24.93
CA PRO A 65 10.24 -9.46 24.08
C PRO A 65 9.26 -10.04 23.05
N ASP A 66 8.19 -9.29 22.76
CA ASP A 66 7.29 -9.69 21.68
C ASP A 66 7.96 -9.49 20.33
N ALA A 67 8.67 -8.39 20.13
CA ALA A 67 9.45 -8.12 18.93
C ALA A 67 10.87 -7.67 19.29
N ALA A 68 11.83 -8.00 18.43
CA ALA A 68 13.20 -7.50 18.57
C ALA A 68 13.69 -6.92 17.25
N PHE A 69 14.42 -5.80 17.34
CA PHE A 69 15.12 -5.18 16.19
C PHE A 69 16.62 -5.44 16.34
N ILE A 70 17.20 -6.17 15.37
CA ILE A 70 18.61 -6.56 15.39
C ILE A 70 19.40 -5.62 14.47
N ALA A 71 20.24 -4.78 15.06
CA ALA A 71 21.16 -3.85 14.38
C ALA A 71 22.59 -4.02 14.91
N VAL A 72 23.11 -5.23 14.81
CA VAL A 72 24.49 -5.61 15.16
C VAL A 72 25.25 -6.01 13.89
N PRO A 73 26.58 -6.14 13.90
CA PRO A 73 27.32 -6.72 12.80
C PRO A 73 26.75 -8.08 12.36
N ASN A 74 26.77 -8.38 11.06
CA ASN A 74 26.11 -9.57 10.51
C ASN A 74 26.55 -10.90 11.13
N HIS A 75 27.84 -11.03 11.46
CA HIS A 75 28.38 -12.23 12.10
C HIS A 75 27.88 -12.45 13.54
N GLU A 76 27.36 -11.41 14.21
CA GLU A 76 26.79 -11.50 15.55
C GLU A 76 25.27 -11.82 15.52
N ALA A 77 24.60 -11.52 14.42
CA ALA A 77 23.14 -11.65 14.31
C ALA A 77 22.61 -13.07 14.58
N PRO A 78 23.27 -14.16 14.12
CA PRO A 78 22.84 -15.52 14.44
C PRO A 78 22.83 -15.81 15.95
N ALA A 79 23.88 -15.42 16.67
CA ALA A 79 23.96 -15.62 18.12
C ALA A 79 22.85 -14.84 18.86
N VAL A 80 22.55 -13.61 18.42
CA VAL A 80 21.45 -12.81 18.96
C VAL A 80 20.10 -13.49 18.69
N ALA A 81 19.89 -14.01 17.49
CA ALA A 81 18.68 -14.76 17.13
C ALA A 81 18.49 -16.00 18.03
N GLY A 82 19.58 -16.73 18.31
CA GLY A 82 19.58 -17.86 19.22
C GLY A 82 19.21 -17.46 20.65
N ALA A 83 19.75 -16.34 21.15
CA ALA A 83 19.42 -15.81 22.46
C ALA A 83 17.94 -15.38 22.55
N LEU A 84 17.39 -14.78 21.49
CA LEU A 84 15.96 -14.43 21.41
C LEU A 84 15.08 -15.68 21.40
N ALA A 85 15.47 -16.71 20.65
CA ALA A 85 14.77 -17.99 20.62
C ALA A 85 14.76 -18.67 22.00
N ALA A 86 15.90 -18.74 22.66
CA ALA A 86 16.03 -19.29 24.01
C ALA A 86 15.21 -18.50 25.06
N ARG A 87 15.07 -17.18 24.87
CA ARG A 87 14.28 -16.32 25.76
C ARG A 87 12.76 -16.42 25.47
N GLY A 88 12.33 -17.03 24.34
CA GLY A 88 10.93 -17.14 23.97
C GLY A 88 10.35 -15.84 23.38
N ALA A 89 11.16 -15.08 22.65
CA ALA A 89 10.70 -13.89 21.92
C ALA A 89 9.55 -14.23 20.96
N GLY A 90 8.74 -13.25 20.58
CA GLY A 90 7.66 -13.43 19.59
C GLY A 90 8.16 -13.40 18.15
N GLY A 91 9.31 -12.78 17.89
CA GLY A 91 9.97 -12.69 16.58
C GLY A 91 10.93 -11.53 16.51
N PHE A 92 11.55 -11.33 15.32
CA PHE A 92 12.50 -10.23 15.16
C PHE A 92 12.54 -9.67 13.72
N VAL A 93 13.09 -8.47 13.61
CA VAL A 93 13.53 -7.84 12.35
C VAL A 93 15.06 -7.89 12.34
N CYS A 94 15.65 -8.50 11.32
CA CYS A 94 17.08 -8.47 11.07
C CYS A 94 17.40 -7.38 10.02
N PHE A 95 17.78 -6.19 10.50
CA PHE A 95 18.08 -5.04 9.63
C PHE A 95 19.38 -5.24 8.85
N THR A 96 20.34 -5.89 9.46
CA THR A 96 21.72 -6.00 8.96
C THR A 96 21.79 -6.73 7.61
N ALA A 97 22.60 -6.20 6.70
CA ALA A 97 22.95 -6.78 5.40
C ALA A 97 24.24 -7.62 5.46
N GLY A 98 24.58 -8.28 4.35
CA GLY A 98 25.78 -9.09 4.20
C GLY A 98 25.53 -10.59 4.34
N PHE A 99 24.32 -11.03 4.00
CA PHE A 99 23.86 -12.41 3.99
C PHE A 99 23.79 -12.96 2.54
N SER A 100 22.78 -13.77 2.22
CA SER A 100 22.65 -14.42 0.90
C SER A 100 22.58 -13.45 -0.28
N GLU A 101 22.17 -12.20 -0.09
CA GLU A 101 22.13 -11.18 -1.15
C GLU A 101 23.51 -10.84 -1.70
N THR A 102 24.58 -11.13 -0.98
CA THR A 102 25.94 -10.92 -1.48
C THR A 102 26.36 -11.90 -2.59
N GLY A 103 25.58 -12.97 -2.80
CA GLY A 103 25.81 -14.00 -3.83
C GLY A 103 26.99 -14.94 -3.54
N GLY A 104 27.72 -14.75 -2.42
CA GLY A 104 28.86 -15.56 -2.02
C GLY A 104 28.50 -16.72 -1.07
N GLU A 105 29.43 -17.69 -0.97
CA GLU A 105 29.28 -18.83 -0.05
C GLU A 105 29.20 -18.38 1.42
N ALA A 106 30.02 -17.43 1.81
CA ALA A 106 30.04 -16.88 3.17
C ALA A 106 28.68 -16.28 3.57
N GLY A 107 28.04 -15.51 2.70
CA GLY A 107 26.73 -14.95 2.95
C GLY A 107 25.64 -16.01 3.05
N ARG A 108 25.72 -17.08 2.24
CA ARG A 108 24.80 -18.21 2.32
C ARG A 108 24.95 -18.96 3.65
N LEU A 109 26.17 -19.31 4.04
CA LEU A 109 26.46 -19.99 5.31
C LEU A 109 25.98 -19.18 6.50
N LEU A 110 26.17 -17.85 6.47
CA LEU A 110 25.67 -16.96 7.51
C LEU A 110 24.14 -16.92 7.58
N THR A 111 23.48 -16.97 6.42
CA THR A 111 22.00 -17.07 6.35
C THR A 111 21.52 -18.40 6.95
N ASP A 112 22.17 -19.51 6.62
CA ASP A 112 21.82 -20.83 7.15
C ASP A 112 22.01 -20.90 8.66
N ASP A 113 23.08 -20.28 9.20
CA ASP A 113 23.30 -20.19 10.65
C ASP A 113 22.23 -19.32 11.31
N LEU A 114 21.87 -18.16 10.74
CA LEU A 114 20.78 -17.34 11.27
C LEU A 114 19.46 -18.12 11.35
N VAL A 115 19.11 -18.85 10.31
CA VAL A 115 17.89 -19.69 10.27
C VAL A 115 17.94 -20.79 11.34
N LYS A 116 19.08 -21.45 11.46
CA LYS A 116 19.31 -22.51 12.47
C LYS A 116 19.16 -21.98 13.88
N GLN A 117 19.81 -20.86 14.21
CA GLN A 117 19.78 -20.25 15.53
C GLN A 117 18.39 -19.68 15.88
N ALA A 118 17.70 -19.08 14.90
CA ALA A 118 16.35 -18.58 15.09
C ALA A 118 15.33 -19.69 15.38
N GLY A 119 15.62 -20.93 14.98
CA GLY A 119 14.71 -22.07 15.20
C GLY A 119 13.35 -21.86 14.53
N SER A 120 12.29 -21.80 15.34
CA SER A 120 10.92 -21.58 14.86
C SER A 120 10.49 -20.10 14.90
N LEU A 121 11.32 -19.17 15.39
CA LEU A 121 10.94 -17.78 15.46
C LEU A 121 10.61 -17.18 14.08
N PRO A 122 9.50 -16.46 13.93
CA PRO A 122 9.22 -15.68 12.75
C PRO A 122 10.16 -14.46 12.72
N PHE A 123 10.67 -14.12 11.52
CA PHE A 123 11.48 -12.91 11.36
C PHE A 123 11.40 -12.34 9.95
N PHE A 124 11.61 -11.01 9.86
CA PHE A 124 11.79 -10.27 8.62
C PHE A 124 13.28 -10.12 8.30
N GLY A 125 13.61 -10.14 7.02
CA GLY A 125 14.96 -9.97 6.51
C GLY A 125 15.73 -11.28 6.36
N PRO A 126 17.07 -11.24 6.53
CA PRO A 126 17.93 -10.06 6.79
C PRO A 126 17.87 -9.03 5.66
N ASN A 127 18.67 -7.95 5.76
CA ASN A 127 18.72 -6.88 4.78
C ASN A 127 17.34 -6.26 4.50
N CYS A 128 16.64 -5.84 5.55
CA CYS A 128 15.30 -5.25 5.44
C CYS A 128 15.12 -4.06 6.39
N TYR A 129 14.27 -3.10 6.01
CA TYR A 129 13.89 -2.02 6.91
C TYR A 129 12.87 -2.45 7.98
N GLY A 130 12.17 -3.58 7.81
CA GLY A 130 11.19 -4.06 8.77
C GLY A 130 9.77 -3.56 8.49
N PHE A 131 9.09 -2.99 9.47
CA PHE A 131 7.67 -2.65 9.30
C PHE A 131 7.19 -1.47 10.14
N VAL A 132 6.03 -0.92 9.73
CA VAL A 132 5.18 -0.05 10.54
C VAL A 132 3.77 -0.63 10.56
N ASN A 133 3.19 -0.73 11.74
CA ASN A 133 1.80 -1.08 11.98
C ASN A 133 1.08 0.15 12.54
N PHE A 134 0.36 0.86 11.69
CA PHE A 134 -0.41 2.04 12.07
C PHE A 134 -1.70 1.69 12.82
N PHE A 135 -2.24 0.48 12.68
CA PHE A 135 -3.40 0.03 13.43
C PHE A 135 -3.11 -0.08 14.93
N ASP A 136 -1.98 -0.74 15.27
CA ASP A 136 -1.60 -1.04 16.64
C ASP A 136 -0.44 -0.16 17.12
N ARG A 137 -0.04 0.85 16.31
CA ARG A 137 0.96 1.87 16.66
C ARG A 137 2.33 1.30 17.02
N ALA A 138 2.85 0.38 16.23
CA ALA A 138 4.18 -0.19 16.41
C ALA A 138 5.06 0.05 15.18
N ALA A 139 6.31 0.44 15.39
CA ALA A 139 7.27 0.69 14.32
C ALA A 139 8.59 -0.05 14.60
N MET A 140 8.96 -0.93 13.69
CA MET A 140 10.26 -1.62 13.67
C MET A 140 11.01 -1.21 12.40
N LEU A 141 11.14 0.11 12.17
CA LEU A 141 11.67 0.71 10.94
C LEU A 141 12.70 1.76 11.33
N PRO A 142 13.97 1.65 10.82
CA PRO A 142 15.08 2.49 11.25
C PRO A 142 15.20 3.80 10.45
N ASP A 143 14.07 4.45 10.22
CA ASP A 143 13.99 5.72 9.50
C ASP A 143 12.83 6.57 10.06
N GLN A 144 12.59 7.74 9.46
CA GLN A 144 11.47 8.58 9.82
C GLN A 144 10.15 7.85 9.52
N VAL A 145 9.26 7.83 10.50
CA VAL A 145 7.91 7.28 10.34
C VAL A 145 6.92 8.43 10.18
N VAL A 146 6.23 8.46 9.06
CA VAL A 146 5.21 9.46 8.73
C VAL A 146 3.89 8.75 8.49
N GLY A 147 2.84 9.22 9.15
CA GLY A 147 1.50 8.67 9.05
C GLY A 147 0.76 8.75 10.38
N ALA A 148 -0.49 8.39 10.36
CA ALA A 148 -1.36 8.39 11.53
C ALA A 148 -2.07 7.04 11.67
N ARG A 149 -2.59 6.77 12.86
CA ARG A 149 -3.44 5.62 13.10
C ARG A 149 -4.66 5.67 12.19
N VAL A 150 -4.97 4.54 11.58
CA VAL A 150 -6.19 4.33 10.80
C VAL A 150 -7.00 3.18 11.41
N GLU A 151 -8.31 3.19 11.22
CA GLU A 151 -9.18 2.08 11.66
C GLU A 151 -9.23 0.96 10.64
N ARG A 152 -9.21 1.33 9.36
CA ARG A 152 -9.13 0.43 8.20
C ARG A 152 -8.15 1.02 7.19
N GLY A 153 -7.43 0.18 6.47
CA GLY A 153 -6.44 0.66 5.51
C GLY A 153 -5.83 -0.47 4.69
N VAL A 154 -4.90 -0.10 3.82
CA VAL A 154 -4.19 -1.04 2.95
C VAL A 154 -2.97 -1.63 3.67
N ALA A 155 -2.58 -2.84 3.27
CA ALA A 155 -1.30 -3.42 3.63
C ALA A 155 -0.32 -3.26 2.46
N LEU A 156 0.75 -2.49 2.66
CA LEU A 156 1.83 -2.32 1.69
C LEU A 156 2.96 -3.31 2.03
N ILE A 157 3.38 -4.11 1.04
CA ILE A 157 4.45 -5.11 1.22
C ILE A 157 5.47 -4.89 0.11
N CYS A 158 6.67 -4.47 0.48
CA CYS A 158 7.74 -4.09 -0.44
C CYS A 158 8.98 -4.96 -0.23
N GLN A 159 9.60 -5.39 -1.30
CA GLN A 159 10.91 -6.04 -1.24
C GLN A 159 12.04 -5.02 -1.07
N SER A 160 11.82 -3.78 -1.50
CA SER A 160 12.77 -2.66 -1.33
C SER A 160 12.39 -1.78 -0.13
N GLY A 161 13.37 -1.50 0.74
CA GLY A 161 13.21 -0.59 1.88
C GLY A 161 12.95 0.84 1.43
N THR A 162 13.71 1.34 0.47
CA THR A 162 13.55 2.71 -0.05
C THR A 162 12.19 2.92 -0.72
N ILE A 163 11.69 1.93 -1.45
CA ILE A 163 10.35 2.01 -2.04
C ILE A 163 9.27 2.00 -0.96
N ALA A 164 9.44 1.22 0.10
CA ALA A 164 8.52 1.25 1.24
C ALA A 164 8.46 2.66 1.86
N LEU A 165 9.62 3.31 2.08
CA LEU A 165 9.67 4.69 2.55
C LEU A 165 8.98 5.66 1.59
N THR A 166 9.27 5.56 0.28
CA THR A 166 8.63 6.40 -0.74
C THR A 166 7.10 6.28 -0.70
N LEU A 167 6.59 5.06 -0.55
CA LEU A 167 5.15 4.83 -0.43
C LEU A 167 4.57 5.35 0.89
N MET A 168 5.33 5.31 1.98
CA MET A 168 4.90 5.88 3.27
C MET A 168 4.86 7.42 3.22
N PHE A 169 5.80 8.05 2.50
CA PHE A 169 5.90 9.50 2.40
C PHE A 169 4.95 10.12 1.38
N ASN A 170 4.06 9.30 0.75
CA ASN A 170 3.10 9.86 -0.20
C ASN A 170 2.10 10.79 0.49
N ASP A 171 1.70 11.85 -0.23
CA ASP A 171 0.69 12.80 0.23
C ASP A 171 -0.58 12.68 -0.65
N ARG A 172 -1.17 11.47 -0.68
CA ARG A 172 -2.33 11.13 -1.51
C ARG A 172 -3.52 10.61 -0.72
N SER A 173 -3.53 10.84 0.58
CA SER A 173 -4.55 10.34 1.51
C SER A 173 -4.81 8.83 1.44
N LEU A 174 -3.80 8.04 1.03
CA LEU A 174 -3.89 6.59 1.07
C LEU A 174 -3.82 6.10 2.53
N PRO A 175 -4.86 5.47 3.08
CA PRO A 175 -4.85 5.00 4.45
C PRO A 175 -4.00 3.73 4.57
N ILE A 176 -2.77 3.90 5.02
CA ILE A 176 -1.83 2.79 5.23
C ILE A 176 -2.07 2.20 6.62
N GLY A 177 -2.50 0.94 6.69
CA GLY A 177 -2.64 0.19 7.94
C GLY A 177 -1.37 -0.55 8.31
N TYR A 178 -0.76 -1.23 7.33
CA TYR A 178 0.54 -1.89 7.46
C TYR A 178 1.49 -1.45 6.35
N LEU A 179 2.75 -1.28 6.71
CA LEU A 179 3.86 -1.14 5.77
C LEU A 179 4.94 -2.15 6.13
N PHE A 180 5.33 -3.00 5.19
CA PHE A 180 6.41 -3.97 5.35
C PHE A 180 7.50 -3.76 4.32
N SER A 181 8.76 -3.83 4.77
CA SER A 181 9.93 -4.05 3.93
C SER A 181 10.49 -5.42 4.31
N VAL A 182 10.40 -6.39 3.41
CA VAL A 182 10.69 -7.80 3.73
C VAL A 182 12.13 -8.23 3.44
N GLY A 183 12.91 -7.42 2.70
CA GLY A 183 14.32 -7.70 2.39
C GLY A 183 14.52 -9.05 1.70
N ASN A 184 15.46 -9.86 2.21
CA ASN A 184 15.81 -11.17 1.62
C ASN A 184 14.71 -12.23 1.76
N GLN A 185 13.68 -11.99 2.54
CA GLN A 185 12.54 -12.91 2.75
C GLN A 185 12.97 -14.32 3.21
N THR A 186 13.97 -14.39 4.07
CA THR A 186 14.55 -15.69 4.47
C THR A 186 13.54 -16.57 5.22
N ARG A 187 12.72 -15.98 6.09
CA ARG A 187 11.67 -16.70 6.84
C ARG A 187 10.28 -16.25 6.44
N LEU A 188 9.94 -14.99 6.66
CA LEU A 188 8.66 -14.42 6.27
C LEU A 188 8.80 -13.79 4.88
N ALA A 189 7.97 -14.22 3.95
CA ALA A 189 7.91 -13.74 2.58
C ALA A 189 6.62 -12.95 2.33
N VAL A 190 6.48 -12.38 1.14
CA VAL A 190 5.29 -11.63 0.71
C VAL A 190 4.04 -12.48 0.81
N GLU A 191 4.12 -13.73 0.34
CA GLU A 191 3.02 -14.69 0.35
C GLU A 191 2.54 -15.02 1.75
N ASP A 192 3.44 -15.15 2.73
CA ASP A 192 3.08 -15.39 4.13
C ASP A 192 2.31 -14.21 4.73
N LEU A 193 2.74 -12.98 4.41
CA LEU A 193 2.06 -11.77 4.88
C LEU A 193 0.66 -11.63 4.27
N ILE A 194 0.50 -11.87 2.98
CA ILE A 194 -0.81 -11.86 2.34
C ILE A 194 -1.72 -12.90 2.99
N GLU A 195 -1.22 -14.14 3.16
CA GLU A 195 -1.97 -15.25 3.76
C GLU A 195 -2.48 -14.92 5.16
N ILE A 196 -1.63 -14.33 6.00
CA ILE A 196 -1.94 -14.00 7.41
C ILE A 196 -2.85 -12.77 7.48
N LEU A 197 -2.48 -11.68 6.78
CA LEU A 197 -3.18 -10.40 6.87
C LEU A 197 -4.51 -10.39 6.09
N ALA A 198 -4.73 -11.37 5.20
CA ALA A 198 -6.04 -11.54 4.58
C ALA A 198 -7.16 -11.78 5.60
N GLU A 199 -6.85 -12.32 6.77
CA GLU A 199 -7.81 -12.54 7.86
C GLU A 199 -8.03 -11.31 8.74
N ASP A 200 -7.16 -10.29 8.69
CA ASP A 200 -7.35 -9.06 9.46
C ASP A 200 -8.48 -8.20 8.85
N PRO A 201 -9.64 -8.01 9.53
CA PRO A 201 -10.77 -7.27 8.97
C PRO A 201 -10.47 -5.79 8.72
N ARG A 202 -9.41 -5.25 9.30
CA ARG A 202 -8.96 -3.87 9.11
C ARG A 202 -8.25 -3.66 7.77
N VAL A 203 -7.66 -4.73 7.19
CA VAL A 203 -7.01 -4.68 5.89
C VAL A 203 -8.04 -4.69 4.78
N THR A 204 -8.00 -3.72 3.90
CA THR A 204 -8.97 -3.53 2.81
C THR A 204 -8.44 -3.94 1.44
N ALA A 205 -7.13 -3.84 1.22
CA ALA A 205 -6.45 -4.24 -0.01
C ALA A 205 -4.96 -4.46 0.26
N PHE A 206 -4.26 -5.10 -0.68
CA PHE A 206 -2.81 -5.29 -0.65
C PHE A 206 -2.14 -4.51 -1.77
N GLY A 207 -1.13 -3.73 -1.43
CA GLY A 207 -0.23 -3.06 -2.37
C GLY A 207 1.15 -3.70 -2.33
N LEU A 208 1.63 -4.17 -3.47
CA LEU A 208 2.88 -4.91 -3.55
C LEU A 208 3.90 -4.18 -4.41
N TYR A 209 5.15 -4.15 -3.96
CA TYR A 209 6.31 -3.88 -4.80
C TYR A 209 7.21 -5.11 -4.83
N LEU A 210 7.31 -5.76 -5.99
CA LEU A 210 7.99 -7.04 -6.15
C LEU A 210 9.16 -6.96 -7.11
N GLU A 211 10.28 -7.56 -6.72
CA GLU A 211 11.44 -7.84 -7.58
C GLU A 211 11.40 -9.30 -8.07
N GLY A 212 10.88 -10.21 -7.24
CA GLY A 212 10.66 -11.62 -7.55
C GLY A 212 9.67 -12.27 -6.59
N ILE A 213 9.20 -13.45 -6.96
CA ILE A 213 8.35 -14.30 -6.11
C ILE A 213 9.19 -15.49 -5.65
N LYS A 214 9.19 -15.77 -4.35
CA LYS A 214 9.97 -16.86 -3.75
C LYS A 214 9.29 -18.21 -3.99
N ASP A 215 8.00 -18.30 -3.70
CA ASP A 215 7.17 -19.49 -3.93
C ASP A 215 5.91 -19.10 -4.71
N ALA A 216 5.90 -19.33 -6.01
CA ALA A 216 4.79 -18.98 -6.88
C ALA A 216 3.49 -19.72 -6.52
N ALA A 217 3.58 -20.95 -6.03
CA ALA A 217 2.40 -21.72 -5.64
C ALA A 217 1.80 -21.18 -4.33
N ALA A 218 2.64 -20.84 -3.35
CA ALA A 218 2.20 -20.21 -2.10
C ALA A 218 1.61 -18.82 -2.37
N PHE A 219 2.25 -18.02 -3.25
CA PHE A 219 1.75 -16.72 -3.64
C PHE A 219 0.38 -16.82 -4.33
N ALA A 220 0.19 -17.82 -5.23
CA ALA A 220 -1.10 -18.05 -5.88
C ALA A 220 -2.20 -18.38 -4.85
N ARG A 221 -1.92 -19.23 -3.88
CA ARG A 221 -2.87 -19.58 -2.81
C ARG A 221 -3.21 -18.37 -1.94
N ALA A 222 -2.21 -17.57 -1.54
CA ALA A 222 -2.40 -16.38 -0.76
C ALA A 222 -3.23 -15.32 -1.51
N ALA A 223 -2.97 -15.13 -2.81
CA ALA A 223 -3.74 -14.24 -3.67
C ALA A 223 -5.20 -14.70 -3.81
N ASP A 224 -5.43 -16.00 -4.00
CA ASP A 224 -6.79 -16.54 -4.08
C ASP A 224 -7.55 -16.38 -2.76
N LYS A 225 -6.89 -16.62 -1.61
CA LYS A 225 -7.47 -16.36 -0.28
C LYS A 225 -7.85 -14.90 -0.11
N ALA A 226 -6.96 -13.97 -0.46
CA ALA A 226 -7.25 -12.54 -0.39
C ALA A 226 -8.46 -12.17 -1.27
N ARG A 227 -8.53 -12.70 -2.49
CA ARG A 227 -9.65 -12.50 -3.43
C ARG A 227 -10.97 -13.04 -2.87
N ILE A 228 -10.99 -14.24 -2.29
CA ILE A 228 -12.17 -14.85 -1.67
C ILE A 228 -12.68 -14.00 -0.50
N LEU A 229 -11.76 -13.41 0.27
CA LEU A 229 -12.07 -12.52 1.39
C LEU A 229 -12.37 -11.07 0.96
N GLY A 230 -12.49 -10.82 -0.35
CA GLY A 230 -12.83 -9.51 -0.89
C GLY A 230 -11.73 -8.45 -0.74
N LYS A 231 -10.45 -8.87 -0.64
CA LYS A 231 -9.29 -8.00 -0.48
C LYS A 231 -8.44 -8.01 -1.75
N PRO A 232 -8.67 -7.07 -2.69
CA PRO A 232 -7.96 -7.04 -3.95
C PRO A 232 -6.48 -6.74 -3.74
N ILE A 233 -5.67 -7.17 -4.72
CA ILE A 233 -4.22 -6.97 -4.75
C ILE A 233 -3.86 -6.10 -5.93
N ALA A 234 -3.04 -5.07 -5.70
CA ALA A 234 -2.37 -4.30 -6.74
C ALA A 234 -0.87 -4.46 -6.63
N VAL A 235 -0.16 -4.54 -7.76
CA VAL A 235 1.28 -4.81 -7.79
C VAL A 235 2.04 -3.95 -8.79
N VAL A 236 3.19 -3.44 -8.36
CA VAL A 236 4.26 -2.96 -9.25
C VAL A 236 5.38 -3.99 -9.25
N LYS A 237 5.75 -4.47 -10.44
CA LYS A 237 6.83 -5.44 -10.63
C LYS A 237 8.06 -4.76 -11.20
N ALA A 238 9.18 -4.83 -10.48
CA ALA A 238 10.50 -4.46 -10.98
C ALA A 238 11.12 -5.60 -11.83
N GLY A 239 12.20 -5.31 -12.56
CA GLY A 239 12.90 -6.32 -13.35
C GLY A 239 12.17 -6.71 -14.64
N ARG A 240 11.53 -5.76 -15.32
CA ARG A 240 10.80 -5.98 -16.60
C ARG A 240 11.73 -6.00 -17.81
N THR A 241 12.84 -5.28 -17.77
CA THR A 241 13.83 -5.20 -18.84
C THR A 241 15.08 -6.00 -18.48
N GLN A 242 15.85 -6.42 -19.49
CA GLN A 242 17.13 -7.12 -19.23
C GLN A 242 18.10 -6.30 -18.35
N ALA A 243 18.09 -4.97 -18.48
CA ALA A 243 18.88 -4.10 -17.62
C ALA A 243 18.39 -4.15 -16.17
N ALA A 244 17.09 -4.04 -15.95
CA ALA A 244 16.47 -4.11 -14.62
C ALA A 244 16.61 -5.51 -13.99
N VAL A 245 16.55 -6.59 -14.77
CA VAL A 245 16.81 -7.96 -14.30
C VAL A 245 18.22 -8.09 -13.75
N ARG A 246 19.22 -7.55 -14.45
CA ARG A 246 20.63 -7.56 -13.95
C ARG A 246 20.78 -6.80 -12.64
N THR A 247 20.13 -5.66 -12.50
CA THR A 247 20.16 -4.86 -11.27
C THR A 247 19.45 -5.59 -10.12
N ALA A 248 18.25 -6.13 -10.34
CA ALA A 248 17.52 -6.89 -9.32
C ALA A 248 18.30 -8.13 -8.85
N HIS A 249 18.91 -8.88 -9.78
CA HIS A 249 19.70 -10.06 -9.45
C HIS A 249 20.90 -9.74 -8.54
N SER A 250 21.53 -8.58 -8.73
CA SER A 250 22.66 -8.15 -7.89
C SER A 250 22.24 -7.72 -6.48
N HIS A 251 20.95 -7.38 -6.28
CA HIS A 251 20.44 -6.89 -5.00
C HIS A 251 19.72 -7.94 -4.15
N THR A 252 19.00 -8.87 -4.76
CA THR A 252 18.12 -9.78 -4.01
C THR A 252 18.39 -11.26 -4.26
N GLY A 253 19.26 -11.59 -5.24
CA GLY A 253 19.48 -12.98 -5.65
C GLY A 253 18.24 -13.66 -6.26
N ALA A 254 17.13 -12.95 -6.39
CA ALA A 254 15.91 -13.51 -6.93
C ALA A 254 15.97 -13.69 -8.44
N LEU A 255 15.57 -14.88 -8.93
CA LEU A 255 15.36 -15.11 -10.36
C LEU A 255 14.09 -14.35 -10.77
N ALA A 256 14.26 -13.23 -11.47
CA ALA A 256 13.15 -12.55 -12.12
C ALA A 256 12.64 -13.43 -13.26
N GLY A 257 11.49 -14.05 -13.11
CA GLY A 257 10.79 -14.74 -14.20
C GLY A 257 10.47 -13.79 -15.35
N ALA A 258 10.22 -14.32 -16.56
CA ALA A 258 9.83 -13.51 -17.70
C ALA A 258 8.62 -12.63 -17.37
N ASP A 259 8.68 -11.34 -17.72
CA ASP A 259 7.64 -10.36 -17.41
C ASP A 259 6.26 -10.76 -17.96
N SER A 260 6.23 -11.39 -19.14
CA SER A 260 5.02 -11.92 -19.77
C SER A 260 4.36 -13.05 -18.96
N VAL A 261 5.15 -13.88 -18.28
CA VAL A 261 4.66 -14.96 -17.41
C VAL A 261 4.03 -14.36 -16.16
N PHE A 262 4.69 -13.36 -15.56
CA PHE A 262 4.13 -12.65 -14.41
C PHE A 262 2.83 -11.92 -14.77
N ASP A 263 2.77 -11.31 -15.94
CA ASP A 263 1.58 -10.64 -16.42
C ASP A 263 0.40 -11.61 -16.65
N ALA A 264 0.66 -12.77 -17.27
CA ALA A 264 -0.34 -13.83 -17.41
C ALA A 264 -0.84 -14.34 -16.06
N PHE A 265 0.07 -14.51 -15.10
CA PHE A 265 -0.26 -14.89 -13.73
C PHE A 265 -1.16 -13.84 -13.05
N CYS A 266 -0.81 -12.55 -13.14
CA CYS A 266 -1.63 -11.49 -12.56
C CYS A 266 -3.06 -11.48 -13.12
N ARG A 267 -3.20 -11.64 -14.44
CA ARG A 267 -4.53 -11.75 -15.09
C ARG A 267 -5.32 -12.95 -14.57
N GLN A 268 -4.68 -14.11 -14.45
CA GLN A 268 -5.33 -15.33 -13.97
C GLN A 268 -5.75 -15.21 -12.50
N ALA A 269 -4.92 -14.60 -11.67
CA ALA A 269 -5.15 -14.42 -10.22
C ALA A 269 -6.04 -13.21 -9.89
N GLY A 270 -6.44 -12.40 -10.88
CA GLY A 270 -7.22 -11.18 -10.64
C GLY A 270 -6.44 -10.09 -9.89
N ILE A 271 -5.12 -10.03 -10.09
CA ILE A 271 -4.23 -9.04 -9.50
C ILE A 271 -4.10 -7.84 -10.44
N ALA A 272 -4.36 -6.64 -9.95
CA ALA A 272 -4.19 -5.41 -10.71
C ALA A 272 -2.69 -5.09 -10.87
N ARG A 273 -2.21 -5.08 -12.10
CA ARG A 273 -0.83 -4.75 -12.41
C ARG A 273 -0.69 -3.25 -12.68
N CYS A 274 0.15 -2.58 -11.90
CA CYS A 274 0.41 -1.15 -12.00
C CYS A 274 1.79 -0.90 -12.62
N GLU A 275 1.88 0.17 -13.44
CA GLU A 275 3.12 0.56 -14.12
C GLU A 275 4.03 1.42 -13.24
N THR A 276 3.45 2.22 -12.33
CA THR A 276 4.15 3.19 -11.49
C THR A 276 3.66 3.13 -10.05
N LEU A 277 4.43 3.67 -9.10
CA LEU A 277 4.01 3.82 -7.71
C LEU A 277 2.81 4.76 -7.58
N GLY A 278 2.72 5.79 -8.42
CA GLY A 278 1.55 6.66 -8.47
C GLY A 278 0.28 5.90 -8.82
N THR A 279 0.31 5.11 -9.90
CA THR A 279 -0.83 4.25 -10.29
C THR A 279 -1.17 3.23 -9.21
N LEU A 280 -0.16 2.67 -8.51
CA LEU A 280 -0.40 1.77 -7.37
C LEU A 280 -1.19 2.46 -6.27
N CYS A 281 -0.79 3.68 -5.86
CA CYS A 281 -1.48 4.43 -4.83
C CYS A 281 -2.95 4.71 -5.20
N GLU A 282 -3.21 5.19 -6.43
CA GLU A 282 -4.58 5.49 -6.87
C GLU A 282 -5.45 4.22 -6.98
N THR A 283 -4.87 3.11 -7.48
CA THR A 283 -5.56 1.81 -7.50
C THR A 283 -5.92 1.34 -6.09
N LEU A 284 -5.01 1.51 -5.14
CA LEU A 284 -5.24 1.12 -3.74
C LEU A 284 -6.28 2.01 -3.06
N LYS A 285 -6.36 3.31 -3.38
CA LYS A 285 -7.44 4.19 -2.91
C LYS A 285 -8.79 3.69 -3.41
N LEU A 286 -8.90 3.38 -4.69
CA LEU A 286 -10.11 2.81 -5.28
C LEU A 286 -10.49 1.48 -4.58
N PHE A 287 -9.53 0.60 -4.37
CA PHE A 287 -9.74 -0.68 -3.71
C PHE A 287 -10.14 -0.53 -2.23
N HIS A 288 -9.53 0.42 -1.52
CA HIS A 288 -9.85 0.67 -0.12
C HIS A 288 -11.32 1.05 0.07
N LEU A 289 -11.86 1.87 -0.79
CA LEU A 289 -13.19 2.43 -0.66
C LEU A 289 -14.28 1.51 -1.23
N GLY A 290 -14.00 0.86 -2.34
CA GLY A 290 -15.02 0.10 -3.06
C GLY A 290 -14.67 -1.36 -3.35
N GLY A 291 -13.47 -1.84 -3.05
CA GLY A 291 -12.99 -3.15 -3.51
C GLY A 291 -12.75 -3.19 -5.03
N ALA A 292 -12.64 -4.36 -5.61
CA ALA A 292 -12.55 -4.52 -7.07
C ALA A 292 -13.86 -4.09 -7.76
N LEU A 293 -13.76 -3.50 -8.96
CA LEU A 293 -14.93 -3.19 -9.76
C LEU A 293 -15.63 -4.48 -10.21
N PRO A 294 -16.98 -4.50 -10.24
CA PRO A 294 -17.72 -5.69 -10.63
C PRO A 294 -17.63 -6.00 -12.13
N GLY A 295 -17.29 -5.02 -12.95
CA GLY A 295 -17.18 -5.15 -14.39
C GLY A 295 -16.30 -4.06 -15.01
N ARG A 296 -16.44 -3.86 -16.32
CA ARG A 296 -15.59 -2.97 -17.12
C ARG A 296 -16.34 -1.79 -17.75
N GLN A 297 -17.65 -1.69 -17.55
CA GLN A 297 -18.47 -0.61 -18.09
C GLN A 297 -18.23 0.66 -17.29
N LEU A 298 -17.60 1.61 -17.94
CA LEU A 298 -17.21 2.88 -17.35
C LEU A 298 -17.86 4.05 -18.08
N LEU A 299 -18.35 5.02 -17.35
CA LEU A 299 -18.65 6.34 -17.89
C LEU A 299 -17.73 7.37 -17.26
N ILE A 300 -17.10 8.19 -18.08
CA ILE A 300 -16.39 9.38 -17.62
C ILE A 300 -17.17 10.61 -18.06
N MET A 301 -17.36 11.55 -17.15
CA MET A 301 -18.01 12.83 -17.43
C MET A 301 -17.19 13.99 -16.90
N GLY A 302 -17.42 15.17 -17.48
CA GLY A 302 -16.77 16.42 -17.07
C GLY A 302 -17.42 17.61 -17.75
N ALA A 303 -16.90 18.79 -17.50
CA ALA A 303 -17.35 20.05 -18.09
C ALA A 303 -16.38 20.56 -19.16
N SER A 304 -15.50 19.69 -19.68
CA SER A 304 -14.41 20.04 -20.60
C SER A 304 -14.30 19.00 -21.72
N GLY A 305 -14.51 19.44 -22.95
CA GLY A 305 -14.33 18.58 -24.12
C GLY A 305 -12.87 18.13 -24.31
N GLY A 306 -11.89 18.91 -23.84
CA GLY A 306 -10.48 18.54 -23.84
C GLY A 306 -10.21 17.34 -22.95
N ASP A 307 -10.78 17.31 -21.76
CA ASP A 307 -10.64 16.20 -20.81
C ASP A 307 -11.28 14.92 -21.37
N MET A 308 -12.44 15.04 -22.00
CA MET A 308 -13.13 13.90 -22.61
C MET A 308 -12.33 13.34 -23.79
N ALA A 309 -11.70 14.20 -24.60
CA ALA A 309 -10.81 13.76 -25.68
C ALA A 309 -9.57 13.03 -25.12
N MET A 310 -8.89 13.61 -24.14
CA MET A 310 -7.74 12.96 -23.49
C MET A 310 -8.12 11.61 -22.86
N THR A 311 -9.28 11.54 -22.19
CA THR A 311 -9.79 10.30 -21.60
C THR A 311 -9.95 9.21 -22.69
N SER A 312 -10.54 9.57 -23.82
CA SER A 312 -10.71 8.65 -24.95
C SER A 312 -9.36 8.15 -25.48
N ASP A 313 -8.38 9.04 -25.60
CA ASP A 313 -7.04 8.67 -26.12
C ASP A 313 -6.28 7.76 -25.14
N VAL A 314 -6.28 8.06 -23.86
CA VAL A 314 -5.60 7.26 -22.82
C VAL A 314 -6.26 5.89 -22.69
N SER A 315 -7.58 5.81 -22.81
CA SER A 315 -8.31 4.55 -22.64
C SER A 315 -8.06 3.50 -23.73
N ARG A 316 -7.50 3.89 -24.89
CA ARG A 316 -7.26 2.97 -26.03
C ARG A 316 -6.43 1.73 -25.69
N SER A 317 -5.52 1.84 -24.71
CA SER A 317 -4.67 0.73 -24.27
C SER A 317 -5.23 -0.02 -23.06
N LEU A 318 -6.38 0.40 -22.54
CA LEU A 318 -6.99 -0.16 -21.34
C LEU A 318 -8.15 -1.10 -21.72
N ASP A 319 -8.34 -2.15 -20.93
CA ASP A 319 -9.46 -3.07 -21.10
C ASP A 319 -10.74 -2.51 -20.46
N LEU A 320 -11.22 -1.38 -20.98
CA LEU A 320 -12.40 -0.66 -20.52
C LEU A 320 -13.46 -0.61 -21.61
N ASP A 321 -14.72 -0.59 -21.22
CA ASP A 321 -15.87 -0.47 -22.12
C ASP A 321 -16.61 0.86 -21.86
N PHE A 322 -16.50 1.78 -22.81
CA PHE A 322 -17.24 3.04 -22.84
C PHE A 322 -18.57 2.88 -23.59
N ALA A 323 -19.40 1.95 -23.13
CA ALA A 323 -20.72 1.72 -23.74
C ALA A 323 -21.53 3.03 -23.81
N PRO A 324 -22.32 3.26 -24.86
CA PRO A 324 -23.24 4.39 -24.96
C PRO A 324 -24.25 4.38 -23.79
N LEU A 325 -24.71 5.56 -23.38
CA LEU A 325 -25.77 5.66 -22.39
C LEU A 325 -27.05 4.92 -22.84
N PRO A 326 -27.78 4.29 -21.92
CA PRO A 326 -29.11 3.73 -22.21
C PRO A 326 -30.03 4.77 -22.84
N LYS A 327 -30.83 4.34 -23.82
CA LYS A 327 -31.65 5.26 -24.66
C LYS A 327 -32.57 6.16 -23.84
N ASP A 328 -33.19 5.65 -22.80
CA ASP A 328 -34.07 6.39 -21.88
C ASP A 328 -33.29 7.45 -21.10
N ARG A 329 -32.11 7.10 -20.59
CA ARG A 329 -31.20 8.02 -19.86
C ARG A 329 -30.67 9.11 -20.79
N ALA A 330 -30.24 8.72 -21.98
CA ALA A 330 -29.81 9.69 -23.01
C ALA A 330 -30.95 10.63 -23.39
N ALA A 331 -32.20 10.16 -23.50
CA ALA A 331 -33.35 11.01 -23.76
C ALA A 331 -33.64 12.00 -22.63
N THR A 332 -33.51 11.57 -21.39
CA THR A 332 -33.63 12.46 -20.20
C THR A 332 -32.55 13.55 -20.23
N LEU A 333 -31.30 13.19 -20.46
CA LEU A 333 -30.20 14.17 -20.54
C LEU A 333 -30.39 15.15 -21.70
N ARG A 334 -30.84 14.71 -22.88
CA ARG A 334 -31.14 15.62 -24.02
C ARG A 334 -32.25 16.64 -23.70
N LYS A 335 -33.24 16.25 -22.91
CA LYS A 335 -34.28 17.20 -22.46
C LYS A 335 -33.74 18.26 -21.52
N LEU A 336 -32.83 17.87 -20.61
CA LEU A 336 -32.18 18.76 -19.66
C LEU A 336 -31.20 19.71 -20.32
N LEU A 337 -30.39 19.17 -21.23
CA LEU A 337 -29.21 19.85 -21.78
C LEU A 337 -29.48 20.53 -23.13
N THR A 338 -30.64 20.25 -23.72
CA THR A 338 -31.04 20.75 -25.06
C THR A 338 -30.04 20.35 -26.15
N ASP A 339 -30.09 21.02 -27.30
CA ASP A 339 -29.18 20.79 -28.43
C ASP A 339 -27.74 21.32 -28.20
N ARG A 340 -27.48 21.90 -27.04
CA ARG A 340 -26.14 22.45 -26.68
C ARG A 340 -25.12 21.40 -26.37
N VAL A 341 -25.54 20.17 -26.02
CA VAL A 341 -24.68 19.09 -25.54
C VAL A 341 -24.93 17.82 -26.35
N THR A 342 -23.83 17.20 -26.78
CA THR A 342 -23.87 15.84 -27.34
C THR A 342 -23.81 14.84 -26.19
N VAL A 343 -24.89 14.07 -26.04
CA VAL A 343 -24.94 13.00 -25.03
C VAL A 343 -24.19 11.77 -25.56
N ALA A 344 -22.97 11.57 -25.09
CA ALA A 344 -22.06 10.49 -25.48
C ALA A 344 -21.32 9.93 -24.25
N ASN A 345 -20.47 8.97 -24.41
CA ASN A 345 -19.52 8.48 -23.40
C ASN A 345 -18.12 8.40 -24.03
N PRO A 346 -17.13 9.14 -23.57
CA PRO A 346 -17.13 10.11 -22.44
C PRO A 346 -18.08 11.29 -22.64
N PHE A 347 -18.59 11.85 -21.54
CA PHE A 347 -19.70 12.78 -21.54
C PHE A 347 -19.28 14.19 -21.07
N ASP A 348 -19.22 15.15 -21.99
CA ASP A 348 -19.05 16.57 -21.70
C ASP A 348 -20.42 17.23 -21.51
N PHE A 349 -20.76 17.59 -20.27
CA PHE A 349 -22.01 18.30 -19.96
C PHE A 349 -21.89 19.82 -20.05
N HIS A 350 -20.70 20.36 -20.37
CA HIS A 350 -20.35 21.75 -20.52
C HIS A 350 -20.47 22.62 -19.24
N THR A 351 -19.80 23.76 -19.25
CA THR A 351 -19.73 24.64 -18.09
C THR A 351 -21.00 25.49 -17.88
N TYR A 352 -21.94 25.56 -18.80
CA TYR A 352 -23.10 26.46 -18.66
C TYR A 352 -24.04 26.04 -17.51
N LEU A 353 -23.96 24.82 -17.01
CA LEU A 353 -24.69 24.38 -15.81
C LEU A 353 -23.95 24.67 -14.50
N TRP A 354 -22.76 25.25 -14.57
CA TRP A 354 -21.88 25.36 -13.41
C TRP A 354 -22.52 26.03 -12.20
N PHE A 355 -23.38 26.99 -12.42
CA PHE A 355 -24.09 27.74 -11.37
C PHE A 355 -25.54 27.33 -11.21
N ASP A 356 -25.95 26.16 -11.70
CA ASP A 356 -27.29 25.60 -11.55
C ASP A 356 -27.25 24.24 -10.79
N PRO A 357 -27.15 24.26 -9.46
CA PRO A 357 -27.07 23.04 -8.64
C PRO A 357 -28.24 22.06 -8.86
N PRO A 358 -29.51 22.51 -9.02
CA PRO A 358 -30.59 21.61 -9.35
C PRO A 358 -30.39 20.85 -10.64
N ALA A 359 -30.02 21.52 -11.75
CA ALA A 359 -29.77 20.90 -13.02
C ALA A 359 -28.55 19.95 -12.99
N LEU A 360 -27.46 20.36 -12.33
CA LEU A 360 -26.29 19.48 -12.10
C LEU A 360 -26.66 18.22 -11.35
N ARG A 361 -27.48 18.33 -10.28
CA ARG A 361 -27.96 17.16 -9.53
C ARG A 361 -28.73 16.18 -10.40
N GLU A 362 -29.59 16.68 -11.28
CA GLU A 362 -30.38 15.83 -12.17
C GLU A 362 -29.49 15.13 -13.20
N VAL A 363 -28.50 15.84 -13.77
CA VAL A 363 -27.49 15.27 -14.67
C VAL A 363 -26.70 14.17 -13.95
N PHE A 364 -26.10 14.48 -12.81
CA PHE A 364 -25.26 13.53 -12.05
C PHE A 364 -26.08 12.30 -11.60
N SER A 365 -27.28 12.52 -11.07
CA SER A 365 -28.16 11.42 -10.68
C SER A 365 -28.54 10.54 -11.87
N THR A 366 -28.89 11.14 -13.03
CA THR A 366 -29.23 10.37 -14.22
C THR A 366 -28.09 9.49 -14.67
N VAL A 367 -26.85 10.01 -14.68
CA VAL A 367 -25.64 9.28 -15.09
C VAL A 367 -25.32 8.17 -14.08
N LEU A 368 -25.31 8.48 -12.79
CA LEU A 368 -24.98 7.53 -11.71
C LEU A 368 -25.97 6.37 -11.60
N HIS A 369 -27.20 6.53 -12.13
CA HIS A 369 -28.23 5.48 -12.20
C HIS A 369 -28.36 4.85 -13.59
N SER A 370 -27.35 4.99 -14.45
CA SER A 370 -27.40 4.45 -15.81
C SER A 370 -26.85 3.03 -15.97
N GLY A 371 -26.47 2.37 -14.86
CA GLY A 371 -26.07 0.95 -14.84
C GLY A 371 -24.60 0.70 -15.21
N TYR A 372 -23.74 1.70 -15.13
CA TYR A 372 -22.30 1.52 -15.26
C TYR A 372 -21.70 0.94 -13.99
N ASP A 373 -20.60 0.17 -14.13
CA ASP A 373 -19.85 -0.35 -12.99
C ASP A 373 -19.18 0.76 -12.21
N ALA A 374 -18.70 1.80 -12.92
CA ALA A 374 -18.20 3.01 -12.31
C ALA A 374 -18.48 4.26 -13.17
N VAL A 375 -18.62 5.40 -12.51
CA VAL A 375 -18.75 6.72 -13.10
C VAL A 375 -17.63 7.61 -12.56
N GLY A 376 -16.75 8.08 -13.45
CA GLY A 376 -15.72 9.05 -13.13
C GLY A 376 -16.18 10.46 -13.47
N PHE A 377 -16.05 11.39 -12.53
CA PHE A 377 -16.22 12.82 -12.76
C PHE A 377 -14.85 13.49 -12.81
N MET A 378 -14.43 13.94 -14.00
CA MET A 378 -13.18 14.67 -14.18
C MET A 378 -13.36 16.13 -13.80
N LEU A 379 -12.57 16.58 -12.84
CA LEU A 379 -12.58 17.95 -12.35
C LEU A 379 -11.24 18.33 -11.73
N ASP A 380 -10.56 19.29 -12.33
CA ASP A 380 -9.38 19.93 -11.83
C ASP A 380 -9.75 21.21 -11.06
N CYS A 381 -9.42 21.25 -9.78
CA CYS A 381 -9.70 22.39 -8.91
C CYS A 381 -8.47 23.28 -8.77
N PRO A 382 -8.61 24.61 -8.71
CA PRO A 382 -7.49 25.46 -8.41
C PRO A 382 -7.02 25.22 -6.97
N PRO A 383 -5.70 25.33 -6.68
CA PRO A 383 -5.19 25.26 -5.32
C PRO A 383 -5.78 26.36 -4.44
N GLU A 384 -6.29 26.00 -3.26
CA GLU A 384 -6.93 26.91 -2.30
C GLU A 384 -6.08 28.14 -1.93
N GLN A 385 -4.74 27.97 -1.98
CA GLN A 385 -3.80 29.06 -1.68
C GLN A 385 -3.65 30.07 -2.83
N LYS A 386 -4.16 29.75 -4.04
CA LYS A 386 -3.96 30.55 -5.26
C LYS A 386 -5.25 31.16 -5.81
N ALA A 387 -6.40 30.56 -5.52
CA ALA A 387 -7.67 31.00 -6.08
C ALA A 387 -8.86 30.64 -5.17
N ASP A 388 -9.99 31.30 -5.41
CA ASP A 388 -11.28 30.95 -4.78
C ASP A 388 -11.80 29.63 -5.36
N THR A 389 -12.09 28.68 -4.48
CA THR A 389 -12.59 27.34 -4.84
C THR A 389 -14.10 27.19 -4.65
N ALA A 390 -14.82 28.19 -4.18
CA ALA A 390 -16.22 28.07 -3.75
C ALA A 390 -17.15 27.50 -4.82
N SER A 391 -16.97 27.89 -6.09
CA SER A 391 -17.78 27.37 -7.20
C SER A 391 -17.48 25.92 -7.52
N PHE A 392 -16.21 25.49 -7.42
CA PHE A 392 -15.79 24.09 -7.59
C PHE A 392 -16.32 23.23 -6.44
N ASP A 393 -16.20 23.72 -5.22
CA ASP A 393 -16.71 23.04 -4.02
C ASP A 393 -18.22 22.81 -4.11
N ALA A 394 -18.99 23.78 -4.62
CA ALA A 394 -20.43 23.64 -4.82
C ALA A 394 -20.77 22.52 -5.81
N VAL A 395 -20.05 22.43 -6.94
CA VAL A 395 -20.26 21.36 -7.94
C VAL A 395 -19.91 20.01 -7.36
N ILE A 396 -18.82 19.90 -6.61
CA ILE A 396 -18.39 18.68 -5.93
C ILE A 396 -19.41 18.24 -4.91
N ASP A 397 -19.93 19.14 -4.08
CA ASP A 397 -20.96 18.81 -3.08
C ASP A 397 -22.24 18.26 -3.74
N VAL A 398 -22.62 18.78 -4.90
CA VAL A 398 -23.73 18.24 -5.69
C VAL A 398 -23.43 16.83 -6.21
N PHE A 399 -22.21 16.59 -6.72
CA PHE A 399 -21.81 15.27 -7.17
C PHE A 399 -21.78 14.24 -6.03
N ILE A 400 -21.17 14.60 -4.90
CA ILE A 400 -21.12 13.76 -3.70
C ILE A 400 -22.54 13.40 -3.26
N ALA A 401 -23.44 14.40 -3.19
CA ALA A 401 -24.83 14.16 -2.79
C ALA A 401 -25.58 13.26 -3.77
N ALA A 402 -25.30 13.35 -5.07
CA ALA A 402 -25.89 12.49 -6.09
C ALA A 402 -25.32 11.06 -6.05
N ALA A 403 -24.06 10.90 -5.63
CA ALA A 403 -23.39 9.62 -5.51
C ALA A 403 -23.85 8.80 -4.29
N GLN A 404 -24.38 9.47 -3.27
CA GLN A 404 -24.88 8.77 -2.07
C GLN A 404 -26.04 7.82 -2.41
N GLY A 405 -25.82 6.52 -2.23
CA GLY A 405 -26.80 5.47 -2.53
C GLY A 405 -26.99 5.16 -4.01
N ALA A 406 -26.19 5.75 -4.90
CA ALA A 406 -26.21 5.40 -6.31
C ALA A 406 -25.71 3.97 -6.56
N PRO A 407 -26.23 3.24 -7.56
CA PRO A 407 -25.79 1.88 -7.87
C PRO A 407 -24.40 1.83 -8.51
N SER A 408 -24.03 2.84 -9.32
CA SER A 408 -22.71 2.95 -9.91
C SER A 408 -21.70 3.48 -8.90
N ARG A 409 -20.49 2.93 -8.88
CA ARG A 409 -19.41 3.52 -8.09
C ARG A 409 -19.03 4.88 -8.65
N ALA A 410 -18.92 5.86 -7.79
CA ALA A 410 -18.56 7.22 -8.17
C ALA A 410 -17.08 7.49 -7.82
N ALA A 411 -16.35 8.12 -8.74
CA ALA A 411 -14.99 8.58 -8.51
C ALA A 411 -14.82 10.01 -9.00
N LEU A 412 -14.15 10.84 -8.23
CA LEU A 412 -13.68 12.14 -8.68
C LEU A 412 -12.26 11.98 -9.20
N ILE A 413 -12.00 12.45 -10.42
CA ILE A 413 -10.73 12.28 -11.12
C ILE A 413 -10.15 13.66 -11.40
N ALA A 414 -8.89 13.88 -11.06
CA ALA A 414 -8.13 15.06 -11.46
C ALA A 414 -7.04 14.67 -12.46
N SER A 415 -6.76 15.53 -13.43
CA SER A 415 -5.70 15.33 -14.43
C SER A 415 -4.31 15.45 -13.81
N LEU A 416 -4.18 16.32 -12.79
CA LEU A 416 -2.95 16.57 -12.05
C LEU A 416 -3.19 16.37 -10.55
N PRO A 417 -2.29 15.71 -9.82
CA PRO A 417 -2.43 15.53 -8.37
C PRO A 417 -2.58 16.85 -7.60
N GLU A 418 -1.94 17.92 -8.08
CA GLU A 418 -1.94 19.25 -7.46
C GLU A 418 -3.29 19.99 -7.59
N THR A 419 -4.19 19.48 -8.41
CA THR A 419 -5.53 20.05 -8.63
C THR A 419 -6.63 19.35 -7.83
N ILE A 420 -6.25 18.43 -6.95
CA ILE A 420 -7.14 17.89 -5.93
C ILE A 420 -7.05 18.76 -4.68
N SER A 421 -8.16 19.40 -4.28
CA SER A 421 -8.16 20.17 -3.04
C SER A 421 -8.00 19.27 -1.82
N ALA A 422 -7.33 19.77 -0.77
CA ALA A 422 -7.19 19.03 0.49
C ALA A 422 -8.56 18.70 1.14
N ARG A 423 -9.60 19.49 0.84
CA ARG A 423 -10.97 19.20 1.28
C ARG A 423 -11.53 17.93 0.62
N ILE A 424 -11.27 17.76 -0.68
CA ILE A 424 -11.75 16.60 -1.45
C ILE A 424 -10.99 15.35 -1.02
N ASP A 425 -9.66 15.46 -0.98
CA ASP A 425 -8.78 14.37 -0.64
C ASP A 425 -9.09 13.80 0.76
N ARG A 426 -9.39 14.66 1.75
CA ARG A 426 -9.81 14.24 3.10
C ARG A 426 -11.22 13.64 3.16
N LYS A 427 -12.12 14.00 2.26
CA LYS A 427 -13.50 13.47 2.27
C LYS A 427 -13.60 12.06 1.72
N SER A 428 -12.53 11.57 1.03
CA SER A 428 -12.45 10.21 0.47
C SER A 428 -13.80 9.72 -0.02
N VAL A 429 -14.37 10.43 -0.99
CA VAL A 429 -15.61 10.01 -1.64
C VAL A 429 -15.20 9.42 -2.97
N VAL A 430 -15.17 8.13 -2.99
CA VAL A 430 -15.14 7.35 -4.21
C VAL A 430 -16.51 6.78 -4.41
#